data_00de41dcb7e983e10c40febef0d3c762
#
_entry.id   00de41dcb7e983e10c40febef0d3c762
#
_cell.length_a   1.000
_cell.length_b   1.000
_cell.length_c   1.000
_cell.angle_alpha   90.00
_cell.angle_beta   90.00
_cell.angle_gamma   90.00
#
_symmetry.space_group_name_H-M   'P 1'
#
loop_
_entity.id
_entity.type
_entity.pdbx_description
1 polymer ?
#
loop_
_entity_poly.entity_id
_entity_poly.type
_entity_poly.pdbx_seq_one_letter_code
_entity_poly.pdbx_strand_id
1 'polypeptide(L)'
;MNEKIFTDIVNEYNRRVNAGMSRSYINKAWRVVLSAYRANQYEPWMRKFTIREADKIIFKVGRGRPNFTKQYIDWKVKEVTGSACYLLHVYYVESGELYASKIGTAENPMRRFQEEVVEYTALAGAKVRIEVQMCEPCHNLPATIACESRMRAHFISKYEEAYQLNDRFVGVLIDPKEAKKIAKPY
;
A
#
# COMPACT_ATOMS: atom_id res chain seq x y z
N MET A 1 11.52 -22.17 0.85
CA MET A 1 10.88 -21.24 1.82
C MET A 1 11.64 -21.34 3.14
N ASN A 2 12.06 -20.25 3.74
CA ASN A 2 12.82 -20.33 5.01
C ASN A 2 11.83 -20.29 6.18
N GLU A 3 11.37 -21.47 6.60
CA GLU A 3 10.40 -21.70 7.67
C GLU A 3 10.81 -21.01 9.00
N LYS A 4 12.11 -20.93 9.25
CA LYS A 4 12.68 -20.25 10.42
C LYS A 4 12.35 -18.75 10.41
N ILE A 5 12.45 -18.08 9.27
CA ILE A 5 12.13 -16.64 9.16
C ILE A 5 10.64 -16.40 9.45
N PHE A 6 9.76 -17.24 8.94
CA PHE A 6 8.32 -17.14 9.21
C PHE A 6 8.02 -17.33 10.71
N THR A 7 8.60 -18.37 11.30
CA THR A 7 8.44 -18.66 12.73
C THR A 7 8.92 -17.50 13.59
N ASP A 8 10.08 -16.92 13.28
CA ASP A 8 10.62 -15.76 14.00
C ASP A 8 9.70 -14.52 13.88
N ILE A 9 9.11 -14.28 12.71
CA ILE A 9 8.16 -13.17 12.49
C ILE A 9 6.90 -13.39 13.32
N VAL A 10 6.33 -14.60 13.29
CA VAL A 10 5.12 -14.95 14.06
C VAL A 10 5.38 -14.86 15.56
N ASN A 11 6.52 -15.35 16.04
CA ASN A 11 6.89 -15.28 17.44
C ASN A 11 7.04 -13.83 17.91
N GLU A 12 7.69 -12.96 17.13
CA GLU A 12 7.83 -11.55 17.48
C GLU A 12 6.47 -10.83 17.47
N TYR A 13 5.60 -11.14 16.51
CA TYR A 13 4.23 -10.64 16.49
C TYR A 13 3.48 -11.02 17.78
N ASN A 14 3.50 -12.32 18.13
CA ASN A 14 2.83 -12.82 19.32
C ASN A 14 3.41 -12.21 20.61
N ARG A 15 4.73 -12.07 20.70
CA ARG A 15 5.40 -11.43 21.82
C ARG A 15 4.88 -10.00 22.05
N ARG A 16 4.69 -9.24 20.99
CA ARG A 16 4.20 -7.84 21.09
C ARG A 16 2.74 -7.76 21.45
N VAL A 17 1.91 -8.66 20.91
CA VAL A 17 0.50 -8.76 21.31
C VAL A 17 0.38 -9.09 22.81
N ASN A 18 1.19 -10.04 23.29
CA ASN A 18 1.19 -10.44 24.69
C ASN A 18 1.74 -9.36 25.63
N ALA A 19 2.62 -8.48 25.13
CA ALA A 19 3.09 -7.30 25.84
C ALA A 19 2.08 -6.14 25.89
N GLY A 20 0.81 -6.37 25.51
CA GLY A 20 -0.26 -5.38 25.56
C GLY A 20 -0.27 -4.37 24.41
N MET A 21 0.51 -4.60 23.35
CA MET A 21 0.45 -3.72 22.18
C MET A 21 -0.85 -3.93 21.41
N SER A 22 -1.50 -2.84 21.03
CA SER A 22 -2.75 -2.89 20.29
C SER A 22 -2.60 -3.66 18.97
N ARG A 23 -3.45 -4.66 18.77
CA ARG A 23 -3.49 -5.46 17.53
C ARG A 23 -3.67 -4.60 16.29
N SER A 24 -4.38 -3.47 16.38
CA SER A 24 -4.59 -2.56 15.24
C SER A 24 -3.28 -1.90 14.79
N TYR A 25 -2.37 -1.62 15.70
CA TYR A 25 -1.05 -1.05 15.38
C TYR A 25 -0.10 -2.05 14.75
N ILE A 26 -0.09 -3.27 15.30
CA ILE A 26 0.79 -4.34 14.82
C ILE A 26 0.31 -4.84 13.46
N ASN A 27 -1.02 -4.95 13.27
CA ASN A 27 -1.63 -5.59 12.11
C ASN A 27 -1.32 -4.92 10.76
N LYS A 28 -1.08 -3.61 10.71
CA LYS A 28 -0.90 -2.94 9.42
C LYS A 28 0.40 -3.32 8.73
N ALA A 29 1.54 -3.17 9.38
CA ALA A 29 2.83 -3.52 8.79
C ALA A 29 3.04 -5.05 8.71
N TRP A 30 2.66 -5.79 9.77
CA TRP A 30 2.86 -7.23 9.81
C TRP A 30 1.94 -8.01 8.88
N ARG A 31 0.72 -7.53 8.63
CA ARG A 31 -0.17 -8.16 7.65
C ARG A 31 0.44 -8.19 6.26
N VAL A 32 1.06 -7.11 5.85
CA VAL A 32 1.73 -7.00 4.55
C VAL A 32 2.90 -7.98 4.46
N VAL A 33 3.77 -8.00 5.48
CA VAL A 33 4.93 -8.91 5.54
C VAL A 33 4.48 -10.37 5.55
N LEU A 34 3.48 -10.71 6.35
CA LEU A 34 2.94 -12.07 6.40
C LEU A 34 2.28 -12.47 5.07
N SER A 35 1.61 -11.54 4.39
CA SER A 35 1.02 -11.78 3.07
C SER A 35 2.09 -12.00 2.01
N ALA A 36 3.13 -11.16 1.98
CA ALA A 36 4.26 -11.31 1.08
C ALA A 36 5.01 -12.63 1.30
N TYR A 37 5.20 -13.02 2.55
CA TYR A 37 5.82 -14.29 2.89
C TYR A 37 4.98 -15.49 2.41
N ARG A 38 3.66 -15.48 2.68
CA ARG A 38 2.74 -16.54 2.21
C ARG A 38 2.71 -16.68 0.70
N ALA A 39 2.93 -15.57 -0.01
CA ALA A 39 3.00 -15.56 -1.48
C ALA A 39 4.39 -15.89 -2.04
N ASN A 40 5.35 -16.33 -1.23
CA ASN A 40 6.75 -16.54 -1.63
C ASN A 40 7.48 -15.27 -2.17
N GLN A 41 6.99 -14.09 -1.84
CA GLN A 41 7.58 -12.80 -2.24
C GLN A 41 8.37 -12.15 -1.12
N TYR A 42 8.65 -12.90 -0.06
CA TYR A 42 9.35 -12.38 1.10
C TYR A 42 10.87 -12.37 0.87
N GLU A 43 11.45 -11.18 0.92
CA GLU A 43 12.89 -10.98 0.83
C GLU A 43 13.54 -10.98 2.24
N PRO A 44 14.73 -11.58 2.43
CA PRO A 44 15.39 -11.66 3.74
C PRO A 44 15.60 -10.32 4.45
N TRP A 45 15.78 -9.22 3.71
CA TRP A 45 15.95 -7.87 4.26
C TRP A 45 14.66 -7.32 4.90
N MET A 46 13.48 -7.77 4.45
CA MET A 46 12.18 -7.36 5.00
C MET A 46 12.07 -7.66 6.49
N ARG A 47 12.73 -8.70 6.98
CA ARG A 47 12.75 -9.03 8.39
C ARG A 47 13.40 -7.93 9.24
N LYS A 48 14.59 -7.47 8.84
CA LYS A 48 15.30 -6.41 9.59
C LYS A 48 14.53 -5.10 9.56
N PHE A 49 13.99 -4.78 8.39
CA PHE A 49 13.17 -3.61 8.21
C PHE A 49 11.90 -3.68 9.05
N THR A 50 11.18 -4.79 9.02
CA THR A 50 9.91 -4.96 9.74
C THR A 50 10.08 -4.84 11.24
N ILE A 51 11.15 -5.39 11.81
CA ILE A 51 11.38 -5.36 13.26
C ILE A 51 11.88 -3.99 13.73
N ARG A 52 12.74 -3.30 12.96
CA ARG A 52 13.35 -2.04 13.37
C ARG A 52 12.65 -0.80 12.85
N GLU A 53 12.32 -0.79 11.58
CA GLU A 53 11.85 0.43 10.89
C GLU A 53 10.32 0.52 10.85
N ALA A 54 9.62 -0.60 10.74
CA ALA A 54 8.16 -0.61 10.88
C ALA A 54 7.75 -0.16 12.28
N ASP A 55 8.53 -0.53 13.32
CA ASP A 55 8.28 -0.02 14.67
C ASP A 55 8.44 1.49 14.74
N LYS A 56 9.50 2.03 14.19
CA LYS A 56 9.70 3.48 14.17
C LYS A 56 8.58 4.20 13.43
N ILE A 57 8.13 3.63 12.32
CA ILE A 57 7.05 4.19 11.51
C ILE A 57 5.71 4.03 12.22
N ILE A 58 5.38 2.85 12.71
CA ILE A 58 4.13 2.55 13.42
C ILE A 58 4.01 3.40 14.67
N PHE A 59 5.06 3.46 15.50
CA PHE A 59 5.04 4.27 16.73
C PHE A 59 4.99 5.76 16.46
N LYS A 60 5.62 6.26 15.40
CA LYS A 60 5.53 7.67 15.02
C LYS A 60 4.13 8.03 14.49
N VAL A 61 3.54 7.17 13.67
CA VAL A 61 2.20 7.38 13.09
C VAL A 61 1.11 7.17 14.14
N GLY A 62 1.26 6.17 15.02
CA GLY A 62 0.27 5.82 16.05
C GLY A 62 0.12 6.82 17.20
N ARG A 63 1.10 7.70 17.40
CA ARG A 63 1.07 8.72 18.48
C ARG A 63 0.43 10.05 18.05
N GLY A 64 -0.48 10.04 17.09
CA GLY A 64 -1.26 11.23 16.74
C GLY A 64 -0.47 12.33 16.03
N ARG A 65 0.60 12.00 15.32
CA ARG A 65 1.27 12.93 14.39
C ARG A 65 0.76 12.69 12.96
N PRO A 66 -0.42 13.23 12.60
CA PRO A 66 -1.04 12.99 11.29
C PRO A 66 -0.23 13.58 10.12
N ASN A 67 0.75 14.45 10.40
CA ASN A 67 1.47 15.19 9.37
C ASN A 67 2.73 14.49 8.85
N PHE A 68 3.20 13.41 9.49
CA PHE A 68 4.47 12.79 9.08
C PHE A 68 4.39 12.12 7.71
N THR A 69 3.26 11.48 7.40
CA THR A 69 3.08 10.79 6.12
C THR A 69 2.53 11.70 5.02
N LYS A 70 1.87 12.81 5.38
CA LYS A 70 1.31 13.75 4.40
C LYS A 70 2.36 14.35 3.47
N GLN A 71 3.56 14.63 3.95
CA GLN A 71 4.67 15.15 3.14
C GLN A 71 5.13 14.20 2.03
N TYR A 72 4.75 12.92 2.13
CA TYR A 72 5.07 11.90 1.13
C TYR A 72 3.88 11.59 0.20
N ILE A 73 2.80 12.38 0.28
CA ILE A 73 1.61 12.26 -0.57
C ILE A 73 1.54 13.48 -1.48
N ASP A 74 1.72 13.25 -2.77
CA ASP A 74 1.66 14.28 -3.79
C ASP A 74 0.41 14.08 -4.65
N TRP A 75 -0.53 15.02 -4.58
CA TRP A 75 -1.74 15.02 -5.37
C TRP A 75 -1.49 15.62 -6.74
N LYS A 76 -1.50 14.79 -7.78
CA LYS A 76 -1.47 15.23 -9.19
C LYS A 76 -2.86 15.57 -9.72
N VAL A 77 -3.89 15.29 -8.94
CA VAL A 77 -5.29 15.57 -9.22
C VAL A 77 -5.92 16.31 -8.03
N LYS A 78 -7.14 16.83 -8.20
CA LYS A 78 -7.85 17.47 -7.10
C LYS A 78 -8.10 16.49 -5.96
N GLU A 79 -7.86 16.93 -4.74
CA GLU A 79 -8.18 16.12 -3.55
C GLU A 79 -9.67 15.78 -3.50
N VAL A 80 -9.95 14.53 -3.15
CA VAL A 80 -11.29 13.97 -3.05
C VAL A 80 -11.57 13.55 -1.61
N THR A 81 -12.75 13.88 -1.14
CA THR A 81 -13.30 13.40 0.13
C THR A 81 -14.44 12.42 -0.14
N GLY A 82 -14.60 11.42 0.75
CA GLY A 82 -15.58 10.36 0.56
C GLY A 82 -15.06 9.18 -0.26
N SER A 83 -15.98 8.28 -0.61
CA SER A 83 -15.61 7.03 -1.31
C SER A 83 -15.06 7.30 -2.71
N ALA A 84 -13.91 6.73 -3.01
CA ALA A 84 -13.25 6.90 -4.29
C ALA A 84 -12.47 5.66 -4.72
N CYS A 85 -12.36 5.47 -6.03
CA CYS A 85 -11.43 4.56 -6.68
C CYS A 85 -10.19 5.37 -7.10
N TYR A 86 -8.99 4.81 -6.94
CA TYR A 86 -7.74 5.55 -7.14
C TYR A 86 -6.67 4.75 -7.89
N LEU A 87 -5.76 5.50 -8.51
CA LEU A 87 -4.48 5.05 -9.02
C LEU A 87 -3.36 5.85 -8.33
N LEU A 88 -2.41 5.14 -7.72
CA LEU A 88 -1.20 5.70 -7.14
C LEU A 88 0.02 5.24 -7.92
N HIS A 89 1.00 6.12 -8.05
CA HIS A 89 2.37 5.75 -8.37
C HIS A 89 3.23 5.89 -7.12
N VAL A 90 3.99 4.86 -6.83
CA VAL A 90 4.86 4.77 -5.66
C VAL A 90 6.30 4.88 -6.11
N TYR A 91 7.04 5.82 -5.56
CA TYR A 91 8.44 6.09 -5.91
C TYR A 91 9.34 5.98 -4.69
N TYR A 92 10.56 5.52 -4.89
CA TYR A 92 11.60 5.68 -3.89
C TYR A 92 11.93 7.16 -3.69
N VAL A 93 12.06 7.60 -2.42
CA VAL A 93 12.37 9.00 -2.12
C VAL A 93 13.80 9.35 -2.55
N GLU A 94 14.74 8.44 -2.35
CA GLU A 94 16.16 8.71 -2.60
C GLU A 94 16.52 8.68 -4.09
N SER A 95 16.10 7.65 -4.83
CA SER A 95 16.43 7.52 -6.25
C SER A 95 15.43 8.21 -7.18
N GLY A 96 14.21 8.45 -6.72
CA GLY A 96 13.12 8.90 -7.58
C GLY A 96 12.57 7.84 -8.54
N GLU A 97 13.09 6.62 -8.47
CA GLU A 97 12.64 5.52 -9.33
C GLU A 97 11.26 5.01 -8.93
N LEU A 98 10.51 4.57 -9.93
CA LEU A 98 9.20 3.94 -9.71
C LEU A 98 9.37 2.59 -9.03
N TYR A 99 8.73 2.42 -7.88
CA TYR A 99 8.60 1.12 -7.23
C TYR A 99 7.41 0.33 -7.78
N ALA A 100 6.23 0.94 -7.80
CA ALA A 100 5.00 0.26 -8.26
C ALA A 100 3.90 1.25 -8.62
N SER A 101 2.91 0.78 -9.39
CA SER A 101 1.59 1.37 -9.47
C SER A 101 0.59 0.59 -8.61
N LYS A 102 -0.36 1.28 -7.98
CA LYS A 102 -1.39 0.71 -7.11
C LYS A 102 -2.76 1.17 -7.54
N ILE A 103 -3.65 0.22 -7.76
CA ILE A 103 -5.09 0.45 -7.91
C ILE A 103 -5.79 0.10 -6.59
N GLY A 104 -6.80 0.86 -6.22
CA GLY A 104 -7.52 0.58 -4.99
C GLY A 104 -8.74 1.46 -4.77
N THR A 105 -9.37 1.21 -3.63
CA THR A 105 -10.56 1.95 -3.17
C THR A 105 -10.38 2.47 -1.76
N ALA A 106 -11.05 3.55 -1.44
CA ALA A 106 -11.07 4.11 -0.09
C ALA A 106 -12.38 4.85 0.19
N GLU A 107 -12.88 4.74 1.40
CA GLU A 107 -13.94 5.62 1.93
C GLU A 107 -13.39 6.97 2.38
N ASN A 108 -12.13 6.99 2.78
CA ASN A 108 -11.38 8.19 3.13
C ASN A 108 -10.00 8.13 2.45
N PRO A 109 -9.86 8.72 1.25
CA PRO A 109 -8.63 8.63 0.47
C PRO A 109 -7.40 9.14 1.22
N MET A 110 -7.47 10.30 1.87
CA MET A 110 -6.31 10.86 2.59
C MET A 110 -5.81 9.91 3.68
N ARG A 111 -6.72 9.33 4.47
CA ARG A 111 -6.35 8.34 5.48
C ARG A 111 -5.74 7.09 4.83
N ARG A 112 -6.35 6.61 3.75
CA ARG A 112 -5.85 5.42 3.05
C ARG A 112 -4.46 5.66 2.47
N PHE A 113 -4.21 6.81 1.86
CA PHE A 113 -2.90 7.13 1.30
C PHE A 113 -1.81 7.24 2.37
N GLN A 114 -2.14 7.75 3.56
CA GLN A 114 -1.21 7.71 4.70
C GLN A 114 -0.87 6.27 5.11
N GLU A 115 -1.85 5.37 5.08
CA GLU A 115 -1.65 3.95 5.33
C GLU A 115 -0.79 3.31 4.23
N GLU A 116 -1.03 3.64 2.96
CA GLU A 116 -0.24 3.16 1.82
C GLU A 116 1.23 3.60 1.91
N VAL A 117 1.52 4.84 2.30
CA VAL A 117 2.92 5.28 2.52
C VAL A 117 3.63 4.37 3.52
N VAL A 118 2.96 4.02 4.63
CA VAL A 118 3.53 3.13 5.66
C VAL A 118 3.71 1.72 5.10
N GLU A 119 2.69 1.18 4.44
CA GLU A 119 2.71 -0.16 3.87
C GLU A 119 3.80 -0.30 2.81
N TYR A 120 3.90 0.65 1.89
CA TYR A 120 4.91 0.63 0.83
C TYR A 120 6.33 0.90 1.34
N THR A 121 6.50 1.73 2.36
CA THR A 121 7.81 1.89 3.02
C THR A 121 8.27 0.57 3.62
N ALA A 122 7.36 -0.21 4.21
CA ALA A 122 7.66 -1.53 4.74
C ALA A 122 7.99 -2.54 3.64
N LEU A 123 7.24 -2.53 2.54
CA LEU A 123 7.45 -3.44 1.40
C LEU A 123 8.73 -3.14 0.63
N ALA A 124 8.99 -1.86 0.36
CA ALA A 124 10.14 -1.42 -0.41
C ALA A 124 11.46 -1.48 0.39
N GLY A 125 11.38 -1.58 1.73
CA GLY A 125 12.55 -1.52 2.61
C GLY A 125 13.25 -0.15 2.63
N ALA A 126 12.60 0.87 2.07
CA ALA A 126 13.12 2.22 1.93
C ALA A 126 11.97 3.23 2.01
N LYS A 127 12.29 4.49 2.26
CA LYS A 127 11.28 5.56 2.24
C LYS A 127 10.70 5.70 0.84
N VAL A 128 9.37 5.73 0.78
CA VAL A 128 8.64 5.98 -0.46
C VAL A 128 7.79 7.23 -0.35
N ARG A 129 7.52 7.84 -1.50
CA ARG A 129 6.46 8.82 -1.70
C ARG A 129 5.43 8.27 -2.67
N ILE A 130 4.21 8.68 -2.53
CA ILE A 130 3.13 8.33 -3.46
C ILE A 130 2.67 9.57 -4.22
N GLU A 131 2.39 9.38 -5.50
CA GLU A 131 1.73 10.36 -6.34
C GLU A 131 0.30 9.86 -6.63
N VAL A 132 -0.69 10.66 -6.28
CA VAL A 132 -2.10 10.36 -6.57
C VAL A 132 -2.40 10.77 -7.99
N GLN A 133 -2.37 9.81 -8.91
CA GLN A 133 -2.52 10.05 -10.36
C GLN A 133 -3.97 10.11 -10.79
N MET A 134 -4.84 9.39 -10.08
CA MET A 134 -6.27 9.39 -10.27
C MET A 134 -6.96 9.16 -8.92
N CYS A 135 -8.04 9.89 -8.67
CA CYS A 135 -8.92 9.67 -7.53
C CYS A 135 -10.34 10.07 -7.97
N GLU A 136 -11.13 9.08 -8.41
CA GLU A 136 -12.48 9.32 -8.93
C GLU A 136 -13.51 9.07 -7.83
N PRO A 137 -14.32 10.07 -7.46
CA PRO A 137 -15.34 9.90 -6.45
C PRO A 137 -16.42 8.93 -6.94
N CYS A 138 -16.91 8.10 -6.04
CA CYS A 138 -17.99 7.14 -6.30
C CYS A 138 -19.15 7.39 -5.35
N HIS A 139 -20.37 7.14 -5.82
CA HIS A 139 -21.58 7.41 -5.04
C HIS A 139 -21.73 6.54 -3.79
N ASN A 140 -21.18 5.33 -3.84
CA ASN A 140 -21.28 4.36 -2.75
C ASN A 140 -20.17 3.29 -2.87
N LEU A 141 -20.03 2.47 -1.85
CA LEU A 141 -19.03 1.41 -1.80
C LEU A 141 -19.17 0.38 -2.95
N PRO A 142 -20.36 -0.12 -3.33
CA PRO A 142 -20.50 -1.01 -4.49
C PRO A 142 -19.96 -0.41 -5.80
N ALA A 143 -20.23 0.87 -6.07
CA ALA A 143 -19.72 1.56 -7.25
C ALA A 143 -18.19 1.69 -7.21
N THR A 144 -17.63 1.92 -6.03
CA THR A 144 -16.18 2.00 -5.82
C THR A 144 -15.50 0.66 -6.11
N ILE A 145 -16.06 -0.44 -5.58
CA ILE A 145 -15.57 -1.81 -5.80
C ILE A 145 -15.69 -2.19 -7.29
N ALA A 146 -16.79 -1.84 -7.94
CA ALA A 146 -16.98 -2.12 -9.37
C ALA A 146 -15.94 -1.36 -10.24
N CYS A 147 -15.63 -0.11 -9.88
CA CYS A 147 -14.60 0.68 -10.54
C CYS A 147 -13.22 0.02 -10.40
N GLU A 148 -12.82 -0.33 -9.18
CA GLU A 148 -11.57 -1.03 -8.91
C GLU A 148 -11.47 -2.35 -9.67
N SER A 149 -12.53 -3.16 -9.63
CA SER A 149 -12.56 -4.47 -10.29
C SER A 149 -12.36 -4.36 -11.81
N ARG A 150 -12.98 -3.37 -12.46
CA ARG A 150 -12.77 -3.13 -13.91
C ARG A 150 -11.32 -2.75 -14.21
N MET A 151 -10.76 -1.82 -13.42
CA MET A 151 -9.37 -1.39 -13.58
C MET A 151 -8.41 -2.55 -13.35
N ARG A 152 -8.60 -3.30 -12.28
CA ARG A 152 -7.79 -4.49 -11.97
C ARG A 152 -7.83 -5.51 -13.10
N ALA A 153 -9.01 -5.91 -13.54
CA ALA A 153 -9.15 -6.90 -14.61
C ALA A 153 -8.41 -6.47 -15.88
N HIS A 154 -8.55 -5.20 -16.26
CA HIS A 154 -7.86 -4.65 -17.43
C HIS A 154 -6.34 -4.68 -17.28
N PHE A 155 -5.81 -4.15 -16.17
CA PHE A 155 -4.37 -4.02 -16.00
C PHE A 155 -3.68 -5.34 -15.62
N ILE A 156 -4.38 -6.28 -14.97
CA ILE A 156 -3.86 -7.63 -14.76
C ILE A 156 -3.68 -8.33 -16.11
N SER A 157 -4.65 -8.25 -17.02
CA SER A 157 -4.52 -8.87 -18.35
C SER A 157 -3.39 -8.25 -19.19
N LYS A 158 -3.04 -6.98 -18.93
CA LYS A 158 -1.99 -6.27 -19.66
C LYS A 158 -0.59 -6.46 -19.05
N TYR A 159 -0.51 -6.63 -17.73
CA TYR A 159 0.73 -6.64 -16.95
C TYR A 159 0.77 -7.79 -15.95
N GLU A 160 0.37 -8.99 -16.38
CA GLU A 160 0.21 -10.17 -15.51
C GLU A 160 1.49 -10.50 -14.70
N GLU A 161 2.64 -10.47 -15.36
CA GLU A 161 3.93 -10.77 -14.72
C GLU A 161 4.35 -9.76 -13.63
N ALA A 162 3.90 -8.52 -13.76
CA ALA A 162 4.20 -7.45 -12.80
C ALA A 162 3.19 -7.37 -11.66
N TYR A 163 2.04 -8.05 -11.78
CA TYR A 163 1.00 -8.04 -10.78
C TYR A 163 1.39 -8.84 -9.55
N GLN A 164 1.25 -8.22 -8.39
CA GLN A 164 1.54 -8.82 -7.10
C GLN A 164 0.37 -8.63 -6.14
N LEU A 165 0.42 -9.35 -5.03
CA LEU A 165 -0.56 -9.21 -3.95
C LEU A 165 -0.81 -7.75 -3.55
N ASN A 166 -2.01 -7.49 -3.05
CA ASN A 166 -2.51 -6.17 -2.68
C ASN A 166 -2.63 -5.19 -3.87
N ASP A 167 -2.95 -5.72 -5.06
CA ASP A 167 -3.30 -4.92 -6.24
C ASP A 167 -2.23 -3.92 -6.68
N ARG A 168 -0.97 -4.34 -6.61
CA ARG A 168 0.17 -3.57 -7.06
C ARG A 168 0.82 -4.17 -8.30
N PHE A 169 1.34 -3.30 -9.14
CA PHE A 169 2.07 -3.62 -10.36
C PHE A 169 3.50 -3.12 -10.21
N VAL A 170 4.42 -4.01 -9.85
CA VAL A 170 5.81 -3.65 -9.52
C VAL A 170 6.59 -3.30 -10.77
N GLY A 171 7.26 -2.15 -10.75
CA GLY A 171 8.05 -1.66 -11.88
C GLY A 171 7.24 -1.21 -13.10
N VAL A 172 5.91 -1.17 -13.02
CA VAL A 172 5.03 -0.75 -14.11
C VAL A 172 4.42 0.61 -13.84
N LEU A 173 4.58 1.52 -14.79
CA LEU A 173 3.93 2.82 -14.79
C LEU A 173 2.59 2.71 -15.54
N ILE A 174 1.49 2.62 -14.80
CA ILE A 174 0.15 2.61 -15.38
C ILE A 174 -0.21 4.01 -15.86
N ASP A 175 -0.65 4.13 -17.12
CA ASP A 175 -1.10 5.42 -17.69
C ASP A 175 -2.38 5.92 -16.99
N PRO A 176 -2.34 7.09 -16.34
CA PRO A 176 -3.50 7.66 -15.67
C PRO A 176 -4.67 7.98 -16.61
N LYS A 177 -4.41 8.28 -17.87
CA LYS A 177 -5.47 8.56 -18.87
C LYS A 177 -6.22 7.29 -19.24
N GLU A 178 -5.48 6.19 -19.42
CA GLU A 178 -6.07 4.86 -19.65
C GLU A 178 -6.88 4.42 -18.43
N ALA A 179 -6.32 4.54 -17.23
CA ALA A 179 -6.99 4.21 -15.98
C ALA A 179 -8.30 5.00 -15.80
N LYS A 180 -8.27 6.30 -16.06
CA LYS A 180 -9.44 7.18 -15.98
C LYS A 180 -10.54 6.81 -16.97
N LYS A 181 -10.16 6.38 -18.18
CA LYS A 181 -11.11 5.92 -19.21
C LYS A 181 -11.85 4.66 -18.74
N ILE A 182 -11.14 3.72 -18.12
CA ILE A 182 -11.69 2.45 -17.64
C ILE A 182 -12.52 2.64 -16.35
N ALA A 183 -12.11 3.57 -15.50
CA ALA A 183 -12.81 3.88 -14.25
C ALA A 183 -14.23 4.41 -14.49
N LYS A 184 -14.46 5.16 -15.58
CA LYS A 184 -15.78 5.72 -15.88
C LYS A 184 -16.78 4.61 -16.20
N PRO A 185 -17.99 4.63 -15.61
CA PRO A 185 -19.07 3.79 -16.08
C PRO A 185 -19.45 4.20 -17.51
N TYR A 186 -19.80 3.23 -18.33
CA TYR A 186 -20.34 3.46 -19.66
C TYR A 186 -21.67 4.21 -19.57
#